data_b0fce7896080271d5f870268d030b274
#
_entry.id   b0fce7896080271d5f870268d030b274
#
_cell.length_a   1.000
_cell.length_b   1.000
_cell.length_c   1.000
_cell.angle_alpha   90.00
_cell.angle_beta   90.00
_cell.angle_gamma   90.00
#
_symmetry.space_group_name_H-M   'P 1'
#
loop_
_entity.id
_entity.type
_entity.pdbx_description
1 polymer ?
#
loop_
_entity_poly.entity_id
_entity_poly.type
_entity_poly.pdbx_seq_one_letter_code
_entity_poly.pdbx_strand_id
1 'polypeptide(L)'
;MPGLVKIGCTTGDLATRIRDLSSATGVPLPFELFYACEVDNATIAEARLHDAFGDHRVSKKREFFRLAPERARAAMMLAARKEIKLGDTEIFESTEAKAEVEAAKRRVRFRLSMLGIKPGTELKLYKDPSIICTTVDENNQVDFRGDTTSLSDAALQAFRSLGFDYQALSGPWEWSYGGKRLDELRSEIEDRAD
;
A
#
# COMPACT_ATOMS: atom_id res chain seq x y z
N MET A 1 12.13 -3.22 2.61
CA MET A 1 11.43 -3.79 3.78
C MET A 1 9.94 -3.84 3.44
N PRO A 2 9.44 -4.96 2.94
CA PRO A 2 8.01 -5.07 2.64
C PRO A 2 7.20 -4.93 3.93
N GLY A 3 6.02 -4.31 3.82
CA GLY A 3 5.13 -4.13 4.97
C GLY A 3 5.45 -2.96 5.90
N LEU A 4 6.51 -2.19 5.64
CA LEU A 4 6.83 -1.01 6.42
C LEU A 4 6.56 0.29 5.64
N VAL A 5 5.90 1.22 6.28
CA VAL A 5 5.64 2.57 5.79
C VAL A 5 6.43 3.57 6.62
N LYS A 6 7.13 4.48 5.96
CA LYS A 6 7.69 5.66 6.62
C LYS A 6 6.74 6.83 6.44
N ILE A 7 6.37 7.47 7.54
CA ILE A 7 5.61 8.73 7.55
C ILE A 7 6.56 9.83 7.97
N GLY A 8 6.70 10.86 7.15
CA GLY A 8 7.62 11.96 7.41
C GLY A 8 7.22 13.22 6.66
N CYS A 9 7.80 14.35 7.03
CA CYS A 9 7.60 15.63 6.36
C CYS A 9 8.91 16.23 5.82
N THR A 10 8.77 17.20 4.94
CA THR A 10 9.85 18.07 4.48
C THR A 10 9.28 19.48 4.22
N THR A 11 10.11 20.49 4.43
CA THR A 11 9.84 21.87 4.00
C THR A 11 10.68 22.24 2.76
N GLY A 12 11.55 21.32 2.31
CA GLY A 12 12.35 21.46 1.11
C GLY A 12 11.81 20.65 -0.05
N ASP A 13 12.66 20.44 -1.06
CA ASP A 13 12.32 19.66 -2.25
C ASP A 13 12.06 18.19 -1.90
N LEU A 14 10.90 17.70 -2.33
CA LEU A 14 10.43 16.34 -2.02
C LEU A 14 11.28 15.27 -2.69
N ALA A 15 11.67 15.47 -3.97
CA ALA A 15 12.48 14.50 -4.71
C ALA A 15 13.86 14.33 -4.08
N THR A 16 14.50 15.44 -3.71
CA THR A 16 15.76 15.44 -2.98
C THR A 16 15.64 14.70 -1.64
N ARG A 17 14.56 14.96 -0.88
CA ARG A 17 14.33 14.29 0.40
C ARG A 17 14.19 12.77 0.25
N ILE A 18 13.50 12.28 -0.78
CA ILE A 18 13.34 10.86 -1.04
C ILE A 18 14.69 10.21 -1.41
N ARG A 19 15.47 10.87 -2.24
CA ARG A 19 16.82 10.41 -2.60
C ARG A 19 17.74 10.33 -1.38
N ASP A 20 17.79 11.37 -0.55
CA ASP A 20 18.57 11.39 0.68
C ASP A 20 18.20 10.24 1.64
N LEU A 21 16.90 9.99 1.78
CA LEU A 21 16.41 8.88 2.58
C LEU A 21 16.81 7.52 1.99
N SER A 22 16.81 7.39 0.67
CA SER A 22 17.15 6.16 -0.04
C SER A 22 18.65 5.86 -0.03
N SER A 23 19.50 6.91 -0.04
CA SER A 23 20.95 6.78 0.01
C SER A 23 21.50 6.56 1.42
N ALA A 24 20.67 6.65 2.47
CA ALA A 24 21.11 6.50 3.85
C ALA A 24 21.64 5.09 4.14
N THR A 25 22.79 5.02 4.82
CA THR A 25 23.45 3.77 5.22
C THR A 25 22.47 2.89 6.04
N GLY A 26 22.30 1.64 5.64
CA GLY A 26 21.40 0.68 6.31
C GLY A 26 19.99 0.61 5.73
N VAL A 27 19.71 1.29 4.63
CA VAL A 27 18.49 1.11 3.85
C VAL A 27 18.81 0.11 2.72
N PRO A 28 18.25 -1.12 2.75
CA PRO A 28 18.62 -2.17 1.79
C PRO A 28 18.05 -1.95 0.38
N LEU A 29 17.02 -1.12 0.25
CA LEU A 29 16.35 -0.79 -1.02
C LEU A 29 15.90 0.67 -0.98
N PRO A 30 15.94 1.40 -2.11
CA PRO A 30 15.41 2.75 -2.20
C PRO A 30 13.96 2.87 -1.74
N PHE A 31 13.62 4.02 -1.16
CA PHE A 31 12.23 4.33 -0.81
C PHE A 31 11.39 4.57 -2.06
N GLU A 32 10.19 4.08 -2.02
CA GLU A 32 9.15 4.40 -2.99
C GLU A 32 8.19 5.42 -2.40
N LEU A 33 7.88 6.45 -3.18
CA LEU A 33 6.84 7.40 -2.81
C LEU A 33 5.47 6.79 -3.09
N PHE A 34 4.72 6.48 -2.03
CA PHE A 34 3.36 6.01 -2.15
C PHE A 34 2.35 7.18 -2.25
N TYR A 35 2.54 8.20 -1.42
CA TYR A 35 1.66 9.38 -1.39
C TYR A 35 2.40 10.58 -0.83
N ALA A 36 2.14 11.76 -1.41
CA ALA A 36 2.60 13.04 -0.88
C ALA A 36 1.53 14.12 -1.09
N CYS A 37 1.45 15.04 -0.14
CA CYS A 37 0.53 16.17 -0.22
C CYS A 37 1.08 17.41 0.49
N GLU A 38 0.64 18.57 0.03
CA GLU A 38 0.80 19.83 0.74
C GLU A 38 -0.22 19.92 1.88
N VAL A 39 0.23 20.40 3.03
CA VAL A 39 -0.60 20.65 4.23
C VAL A 39 -0.25 22.01 4.81
N ASP A 40 -1.11 22.57 5.66
CA ASP A 40 -0.87 23.87 6.30
C ASP A 40 0.37 23.89 7.19
N ASN A 41 0.58 22.82 7.94
CA ASN A 41 1.71 22.66 8.83
C ASN A 41 2.19 21.22 8.81
N ALA A 42 3.27 20.99 8.07
CA ALA A 42 3.81 19.65 7.86
C ALA A 42 4.29 18.98 9.16
N THR A 43 4.91 19.75 10.07
CA THR A 43 5.39 19.24 11.35
C THR A 43 4.25 18.80 12.25
N ILE A 44 3.18 19.60 12.31
CA ILE A 44 1.99 19.24 13.11
C ILE A 44 1.28 18.03 12.49
N ALA A 45 1.12 17.99 11.17
CA ALA A 45 0.50 16.88 10.49
C ALA A 45 1.27 15.56 10.71
N GLU A 46 2.60 15.58 10.58
CA GLU A 46 3.46 14.44 10.88
C GLU A 46 3.30 13.97 12.34
N ALA A 47 3.38 14.88 13.31
CA ALA A 47 3.22 14.54 14.73
C ALA A 47 1.86 13.88 15.01
N ARG A 48 0.77 14.39 14.42
CA ARG A 48 -0.57 13.82 14.56
C ARG A 48 -0.71 12.45 13.93
N LEU A 49 -0.10 12.23 12.77
CA LEU A 49 -0.08 10.90 12.12
C LEU A 49 0.73 9.89 12.92
N HIS A 50 1.87 10.31 13.50
CA HIS A 50 2.68 9.48 14.39
C HIS A 50 1.93 9.10 15.67
N ASP A 51 1.12 9.99 16.22
CA ASP A 51 0.27 9.73 17.37
C ASP A 51 -0.88 8.77 17.00
N ALA A 52 -1.59 9.06 15.91
CA ALA A 52 -2.71 8.26 15.43
C ALA A 52 -2.34 6.81 15.08
N PHE A 53 -1.10 6.58 14.63
CA PHE A 53 -0.59 5.25 14.28
C PHE A 53 0.46 4.73 15.28
N GLY A 54 0.49 5.28 16.49
CA GLY A 54 1.49 4.93 17.51
C GLY A 54 1.58 3.43 17.82
N ASP A 55 0.44 2.73 17.83
CA ASP A 55 0.35 1.30 18.07
C ASP A 55 0.98 0.45 16.95
N HIS A 56 1.10 1.01 15.75
CA HIS A 56 1.72 0.38 14.58
C HIS A 56 3.20 0.74 14.41
N ARG A 57 3.76 1.57 15.31
CA ARG A 57 5.13 2.06 15.21
C ARG A 57 6.13 0.95 15.57
N VAL A 58 7.05 0.64 14.66
CA VAL A 58 8.05 -0.43 14.86
C VAL A 58 9.02 -0.11 15.99
N SER A 59 9.39 1.16 16.17
CA SER A 59 10.28 1.62 17.23
C SER A 59 10.02 3.08 17.56
N LYS A 60 10.00 3.45 18.85
CA LYS A 60 9.83 4.85 19.31
C LYS A 60 10.89 5.80 18.76
N LYS A 61 12.08 5.29 18.36
CA LYS A 61 13.20 6.07 17.84
C LYS A 61 13.18 6.21 16.31
N ARG A 62 12.25 5.54 15.61
CA ARG A 62 12.19 5.53 14.14
C ARG A 62 10.77 5.82 13.66
N GLU A 63 10.65 6.40 12.46
CA GLU A 63 9.39 6.82 11.83
C GLU A 63 8.85 5.75 10.88
N PHE A 64 9.04 4.48 11.27
CA PHE A 64 8.54 3.33 10.52
C PHE A 64 7.35 2.70 11.23
N PHE A 65 6.34 2.37 10.43
CA PHE A 65 5.06 1.86 10.89
C PHE A 65 4.71 0.58 10.13
N ARG A 66 4.24 -0.43 10.85
CA ARG A 66 3.72 -1.67 10.27
C ARG A 66 2.22 -1.48 9.99
N LEU A 67 1.90 -0.90 8.86
CA LEU A 67 0.54 -0.66 8.44
C LEU A 67 0.46 -0.61 6.91
N ALA A 68 -0.73 -0.87 6.36
CA ALA A 68 -0.97 -0.71 4.94
C ALA A 68 -0.86 0.78 4.55
N PRO A 69 -0.11 1.12 3.48
CA PRO A 69 0.12 2.51 3.09
C PRO A 69 -1.16 3.27 2.75
N GLU A 70 -2.23 2.56 2.35
CA GLU A 70 -3.56 3.11 2.10
C GLU A 70 -4.19 3.73 3.35
N ARG A 71 -3.89 3.18 4.54
CA ARG A 71 -4.36 3.76 5.82
C ARG A 71 -3.69 5.10 6.09
N ALA A 72 -2.36 5.17 5.90
CA ALA A 72 -1.63 6.42 6.04
C ALA A 72 -2.15 7.47 5.04
N ARG A 73 -2.31 7.08 3.76
CA ARG A 73 -2.89 7.95 2.72
C ARG A 73 -4.27 8.47 3.12
N ALA A 74 -5.17 7.60 3.54
CA ALA A 74 -6.53 7.99 3.92
C ALA A 74 -6.54 9.03 5.07
N ALA A 75 -5.66 8.87 6.05
CA ALA A 75 -5.52 9.84 7.14
C ALA A 75 -4.90 11.17 6.65
N MET A 76 -3.88 11.11 5.79
CA MET A 76 -3.25 12.30 5.21
C MET A 76 -4.23 13.12 4.36
N MET A 77 -5.12 12.47 3.62
CA MET A 77 -6.13 13.13 2.78
C MET A 77 -7.08 14.04 3.59
N LEU A 78 -7.26 13.81 4.89
CA LEU A 78 -8.08 14.67 5.76
C LEU A 78 -7.47 16.07 5.95
N ALA A 79 -6.15 16.19 5.86
CA ALA A 79 -5.41 17.45 6.03
C ALA A 79 -4.82 17.98 4.71
N ALA A 80 -4.91 17.20 3.63
CA ALA A 80 -4.29 17.53 2.35
C ALA A 80 -4.99 18.72 1.69
N ARG A 81 -4.20 19.71 1.28
CA ARG A 81 -4.65 20.81 0.41
C ARG A 81 -4.49 20.47 -1.06
N LYS A 82 -3.39 19.80 -1.39
CA LYS A 82 -3.05 19.44 -2.75
C LYS A 82 -2.21 18.17 -2.74
N GLU A 83 -2.54 17.21 -3.60
CA GLU A 83 -1.70 16.03 -3.85
C GLU A 83 -0.49 16.43 -4.68
N ILE A 84 0.69 15.93 -4.29
CA ILE A 84 1.94 16.10 -5.04
C ILE A 84 2.23 14.79 -5.76
N LYS A 85 2.42 14.85 -7.07
CA LYS A 85 2.81 13.70 -7.91
C LYS A 85 4.22 13.94 -8.42
N LEU A 86 5.11 12.98 -8.17
CA LEU A 86 6.45 12.94 -8.75
C LEU A 86 6.53 11.84 -9.81
N GLY A 87 7.25 12.11 -10.89
CA GLY A 87 7.59 11.10 -11.88
C GLY A 87 8.69 10.16 -11.36
N ASP A 88 8.76 8.96 -11.92
CA ASP A 88 9.78 7.95 -11.56
C ASP A 88 11.21 8.48 -11.71
N THR A 89 11.46 9.30 -12.73
CA THR A 89 12.76 9.93 -13.01
C THR A 89 13.17 10.97 -11.95
N GLU A 90 12.24 11.47 -11.17
CA GLU A 90 12.50 12.42 -10.09
C GLU A 90 12.84 11.71 -8.78
N ILE A 91 12.37 10.47 -8.62
CA ILE A 91 12.51 9.67 -7.39
C ILE A 91 13.78 8.80 -7.42
N PHE A 92 14.05 8.12 -8.54
CA PHE A 92 15.15 7.17 -8.66
C PHE A 92 16.37 7.82 -9.32
N GLU A 93 17.56 7.61 -8.72
CA GLU A 93 18.82 8.11 -9.28
C GLU A 93 19.25 7.37 -10.56
N SER A 94 18.82 6.12 -10.72
CA SER A 94 19.14 5.29 -11.87
C SER A 94 18.04 4.30 -12.23
N THR A 95 18.10 3.80 -13.47
CA THR A 95 17.21 2.74 -13.96
C THR A 95 17.42 1.43 -13.19
N GLU A 96 18.64 1.18 -12.73
CA GLU A 96 19.02 0.03 -11.93
C GLU A 96 18.36 0.07 -10.56
N ALA A 97 18.39 1.21 -9.88
CA ALA A 97 17.73 1.40 -8.58
C ALA A 97 16.21 1.14 -8.67
N LYS A 98 15.56 1.61 -9.73
CA LYS A 98 14.17 1.30 -10.01
C LYS A 98 13.95 -0.20 -10.23
N ALA A 99 14.81 -0.85 -11.03
CA ALA A 99 14.73 -2.27 -11.31
C ALA A 99 14.91 -3.14 -10.05
N GLU A 100 15.78 -2.74 -9.12
CA GLU A 100 15.97 -3.42 -7.84
C GLU A 100 14.72 -3.35 -6.96
N VAL A 101 14.09 -2.18 -6.86
CA VAL A 101 12.82 -2.02 -6.13
C VAL A 101 11.72 -2.86 -6.77
N GLU A 102 11.59 -2.84 -8.08
CA GLU A 102 10.61 -3.66 -8.81
C GLU A 102 10.87 -5.16 -8.65
N ALA A 103 12.14 -5.59 -8.67
CA ALA A 103 12.51 -6.99 -8.44
C ALA A 103 12.18 -7.43 -7.02
N ALA A 104 12.42 -6.58 -6.02
CA ALA A 104 12.04 -6.84 -4.64
C ALA A 104 10.52 -6.90 -4.46
N LYS A 105 9.77 -6.03 -5.12
CA LYS A 105 8.29 -6.09 -5.15
C LYS A 105 7.79 -7.40 -5.76
N ARG A 106 8.41 -7.86 -6.86
CA ARG A 106 8.03 -9.14 -7.49
C ARG A 106 8.24 -10.33 -6.54
N ARG A 107 9.30 -10.31 -5.73
CA ARG A 107 9.58 -11.38 -4.75
C ARG A 107 8.55 -11.42 -3.61
N VAL A 108 7.95 -10.29 -3.29
CA VAL A 108 6.99 -10.13 -2.17
C VAL A 108 5.56 -9.89 -2.67
N ARG A 109 5.32 -9.99 -3.99
CA ARG A 109 4.00 -9.78 -4.56
C ARG A 109 3.02 -10.77 -3.94
N PHE A 110 1.92 -10.24 -3.44
CA PHE A 110 0.83 -11.03 -2.87
C PHE A 110 0.33 -12.09 -3.86
N ARG A 111 0.08 -13.28 -3.36
CA ARG A 111 -0.57 -14.38 -4.07
C ARG A 111 -1.62 -15.01 -3.17
N LEU A 112 -2.73 -15.41 -3.74
CA LEU A 112 -3.82 -16.10 -3.02
C LEU A 112 -3.35 -17.40 -2.38
N SER A 113 -2.38 -18.10 -3.03
CA SER A 113 -1.75 -19.31 -2.49
C SER A 113 -1.03 -19.10 -1.15
N MET A 114 -0.54 -17.88 -0.85
CA MET A 114 0.08 -17.57 0.45
C MET A 114 -0.90 -17.70 1.61
N LEU A 115 -2.20 -17.51 1.32
CA LEU A 115 -3.29 -17.66 2.28
C LEU A 115 -3.99 -19.02 2.19
N GLY A 116 -3.50 -19.93 1.35
CA GLY A 116 -4.16 -21.21 1.07
C GLY A 116 -5.50 -21.08 0.33
N ILE A 117 -5.77 -19.92 -0.26
CA ILE A 117 -7.00 -19.66 -1.02
C ILE A 117 -6.88 -20.32 -2.39
N LYS A 118 -7.83 -21.20 -2.69
CA LYS A 118 -7.86 -21.97 -3.94
C LYS A 118 -8.68 -21.27 -5.02
N PRO A 119 -8.44 -21.58 -6.31
CA PRO A 119 -9.34 -21.18 -7.40
C PRO A 119 -10.78 -21.60 -7.13
N GLY A 120 -11.73 -20.77 -7.53
CA GLY A 120 -13.17 -20.96 -7.27
C GLY A 120 -13.64 -20.43 -5.90
N THR A 121 -12.77 -19.82 -5.12
CA THR A 121 -13.12 -19.23 -3.82
C THR A 121 -13.75 -17.85 -4.00
N GLU A 122 -14.89 -17.62 -3.33
CA GLU A 122 -15.54 -16.32 -3.29
C GLU A 122 -14.83 -15.36 -2.33
N LEU A 123 -14.53 -14.15 -2.81
CA LEU A 123 -14.01 -13.04 -2.03
C LEU A 123 -15.07 -11.93 -2.02
N LYS A 124 -15.13 -11.18 -0.92
CA LYS A 124 -16.08 -10.08 -0.73
C LYS A 124 -15.35 -8.76 -0.63
N LEU A 125 -15.91 -7.72 -1.26
CA LEU A 125 -15.38 -6.38 -1.07
C LEU A 125 -15.56 -5.98 0.39
N TYR A 126 -14.48 -5.56 1.06
CA TYR A 126 -14.53 -5.26 2.49
C TYR A 126 -15.48 -4.11 2.83
N LYS A 127 -15.53 -3.10 1.95
CA LYS A 127 -16.41 -1.93 2.09
C LYS A 127 -17.89 -2.26 1.90
N ASP A 128 -18.19 -3.19 0.98
CA ASP A 128 -19.55 -3.64 0.69
C ASP A 128 -19.54 -5.15 0.40
N PRO A 129 -19.84 -5.99 1.40
CA PRO A 129 -19.81 -7.45 1.25
C PRO A 129 -20.84 -8.04 0.26
N SER A 130 -21.73 -7.24 -0.28
CA SER A 130 -22.64 -7.66 -1.36
C SER A 130 -21.95 -7.76 -2.72
N ILE A 131 -20.80 -7.08 -2.87
CA ILE A 131 -19.96 -7.12 -4.05
C ILE A 131 -18.94 -8.24 -3.89
N ILE A 132 -18.99 -9.20 -4.80
CA ILE A 132 -18.21 -10.42 -4.77
C ILE A 132 -17.34 -10.55 -6.03
N CYS A 133 -16.23 -11.25 -5.92
CA CYS A 133 -15.47 -11.80 -7.04
C CYS A 133 -15.06 -13.24 -6.72
N THR A 134 -14.72 -14.02 -7.75
CA THR A 134 -14.32 -15.43 -7.58
C THR A 134 -12.88 -15.60 -8.04
N THR A 135 -12.06 -16.26 -7.26
CA THR A 135 -10.66 -16.51 -7.60
C THR A 135 -10.55 -17.45 -8.80
N VAL A 136 -9.70 -17.10 -9.79
CA VAL A 136 -9.49 -17.89 -11.01
C VAL A 136 -8.20 -18.72 -10.91
N ASP A 137 -7.16 -18.14 -10.30
CA ASP A 137 -5.87 -18.79 -10.14
C ASP A 137 -5.34 -18.65 -8.70
N GLU A 138 -4.19 -19.25 -8.44
CA GLU A 138 -3.50 -19.19 -7.14
C GLU A 138 -2.70 -17.88 -6.94
N ASN A 139 -2.62 -17.03 -7.95
CA ASN A 139 -1.90 -15.75 -7.91
C ASN A 139 -2.81 -14.62 -7.44
N ASN A 140 -3.36 -13.85 -8.37
CA ASN A 140 -4.19 -12.69 -8.09
C ASN A 140 -5.31 -12.52 -9.08
N GLN A 141 -5.56 -13.49 -9.96
CA GLN A 141 -6.60 -13.38 -10.98
C GLN A 141 -7.95 -13.78 -10.37
N VAL A 142 -8.93 -12.96 -10.65
CA VAL A 142 -10.31 -13.16 -10.20
C VAL A 142 -11.26 -12.96 -11.38
N ASP A 143 -12.36 -13.67 -11.35
CA ASP A 143 -13.54 -13.34 -12.17
C ASP A 143 -14.35 -12.28 -11.41
N PHE A 144 -14.55 -11.16 -12.05
CA PHE A 144 -15.40 -10.09 -11.55
C PHE A 144 -16.40 -9.67 -12.63
N ARG A 145 -17.68 -10.00 -12.42
CA ARG A 145 -18.78 -9.71 -13.35
C ARG A 145 -18.61 -10.36 -14.73
N GLY A 146 -17.96 -11.53 -14.81
CA GLY A 146 -17.72 -12.27 -16.03
C GLY A 146 -16.40 -11.95 -16.74
N ASP A 147 -15.62 -11.02 -16.21
CA ASP A 147 -14.31 -10.65 -16.73
C ASP A 147 -13.19 -11.15 -15.81
N THR A 148 -12.21 -11.85 -16.38
CA THR A 148 -11.00 -12.24 -15.64
C THR A 148 -10.05 -11.04 -15.56
N THR A 149 -9.76 -10.62 -14.33
CA THR A 149 -8.94 -9.44 -14.06
C THR A 149 -8.11 -9.61 -12.78
N SER A 150 -7.24 -8.64 -12.47
CA SER A 150 -6.48 -8.67 -11.21
C SER A 150 -7.36 -8.25 -10.02
N LEU A 151 -6.99 -8.70 -8.80
CA LEU A 151 -7.64 -8.24 -7.56
C LEU A 151 -7.72 -6.71 -7.46
N SER A 152 -6.69 -6.00 -7.91
CA SER A 152 -6.64 -4.53 -7.86
C SER A 152 -7.57 -3.88 -8.86
N ASP A 153 -7.63 -4.40 -10.09
CA ASP A 153 -8.53 -3.88 -11.11
C ASP A 153 -9.99 -4.19 -10.79
N ALA A 154 -10.27 -5.39 -10.26
CA ALA A 154 -11.60 -5.74 -9.75
C ALA A 154 -12.05 -4.76 -8.64
N ALA A 155 -11.13 -4.40 -7.70
CA ALA A 155 -11.41 -3.41 -6.68
C ALA A 155 -11.70 -2.03 -7.29
N LEU A 156 -10.89 -1.57 -8.25
CA LEU A 156 -11.13 -0.30 -8.95
C LEU A 156 -12.51 -0.26 -9.63
N GLN A 157 -12.88 -1.32 -10.33
CA GLN A 157 -14.19 -1.43 -10.97
C GLN A 157 -15.34 -1.43 -9.93
N ALA A 158 -15.17 -2.16 -8.83
CA ALA A 158 -16.14 -2.20 -7.74
C ALA A 158 -16.34 -0.81 -7.11
N PHE A 159 -15.26 -0.11 -6.81
CA PHE A 159 -15.32 1.24 -6.23
C PHE A 159 -15.91 2.26 -7.20
N ARG A 160 -15.61 2.17 -8.49
CA ARG A 160 -16.27 3.03 -9.51
C ARG A 160 -17.78 2.81 -9.54
N SER A 161 -18.26 1.57 -9.39
CA SER A 161 -19.71 1.29 -9.32
C SER A 161 -20.37 1.86 -8.05
N LEU A 162 -19.59 2.13 -7.01
CA LEU A 162 -20.03 2.81 -5.78
C LEU A 162 -19.88 4.35 -5.84
N GLY A 163 -19.45 4.90 -6.99
CA GLY A 163 -19.27 6.34 -7.19
C GLY A 163 -17.92 6.91 -6.74
N PHE A 164 -16.92 6.07 -6.50
CA PHE A 164 -15.56 6.51 -6.15
C PHE A 164 -14.64 6.41 -7.36
N ASP A 165 -13.86 7.45 -7.62
CA ASP A 165 -12.88 7.50 -8.71
C ASP A 165 -11.44 7.47 -8.16
N TYR A 166 -10.96 6.25 -7.86
CA TYR A 166 -9.58 6.02 -7.45
C TYR A 166 -8.71 5.70 -8.67
N GLN A 167 -7.46 6.18 -8.66
CA GLN A 167 -6.47 5.89 -9.72
C GLN A 167 -5.78 4.53 -9.51
N ALA A 168 -5.60 4.12 -8.25
CA ALA A 168 -5.03 2.83 -7.87
C ALA A 168 -5.59 2.37 -6.53
N LEU A 169 -5.77 1.06 -6.38
CA LEU A 169 -6.17 0.40 -5.14
C LEU A 169 -5.35 -0.87 -4.92
N SER A 170 -5.12 -1.22 -3.67
CA SER A 170 -4.51 -2.49 -3.30
C SER A 170 -5.59 -3.57 -3.23
N GLY A 171 -5.57 -4.52 -4.17
CA GLY A 171 -6.51 -5.63 -4.15
C GLY A 171 -6.55 -6.37 -2.80
N PRO A 172 -5.41 -6.80 -2.23
CA PRO A 172 -5.40 -7.47 -0.92
C PRO A 172 -5.98 -6.66 0.22
N TRP A 173 -5.95 -5.33 0.14
CA TRP A 173 -6.54 -4.43 1.13
C TRP A 173 -8.06 -4.29 0.97
N GLU A 174 -8.55 -4.31 -0.26
CA GLU A 174 -9.97 -4.06 -0.53
C GLU A 174 -10.83 -5.34 -0.49
N TRP A 175 -10.24 -6.50 -0.78
CA TRP A 175 -10.95 -7.78 -0.73
C TRP A 175 -10.75 -8.49 0.60
N SER A 176 -11.79 -9.26 1.00
CA SER A 176 -11.83 -10.01 2.25
C SER A 176 -12.21 -11.48 2.03
N TYR A 177 -11.72 -12.33 2.92
CA TYR A 177 -12.06 -13.74 3.02
C TYR A 177 -12.30 -14.10 4.49
N GLY A 178 -13.40 -14.79 4.79
CA GLY A 178 -13.74 -15.12 6.17
C GLY A 178 -13.97 -13.90 7.09
N GLY A 179 -14.35 -12.74 6.51
CA GLY A 179 -14.58 -11.50 7.25
C GLY A 179 -13.34 -10.66 7.55
N LYS A 180 -12.16 -11.13 7.17
CA LYS A 180 -10.89 -10.40 7.30
C LYS A 180 -10.35 -9.99 5.93
N ARG A 181 -9.64 -8.88 5.85
CA ARG A 181 -8.95 -8.46 4.63
C ARG A 181 -7.86 -9.46 4.27
N LEU A 182 -7.59 -9.64 2.99
CA LEU A 182 -6.51 -10.54 2.55
C LEU A 182 -5.14 -10.07 3.03
N ASP A 183 -4.93 -8.76 3.16
CA ASP A 183 -3.71 -8.17 3.70
C ASP A 183 -3.55 -8.43 5.21
N GLU A 184 -4.64 -8.40 5.97
CA GLU A 184 -4.64 -8.78 7.41
C GLU A 184 -4.29 -10.25 7.59
N LEU A 185 -4.90 -11.13 6.78
CA LEU A 185 -4.61 -12.57 6.81
C LEU A 185 -3.14 -12.86 6.45
N ARG A 186 -2.59 -12.12 5.49
CA ARG A 186 -1.18 -12.21 5.13
C ARG A 186 -0.28 -11.82 6.30
N SER A 187 -0.55 -10.70 6.95
CA SER A 187 0.23 -10.23 8.10
C SER A 187 0.19 -11.25 9.24
N GLU A 188 -0.96 -11.86 9.52
CA GLU A 188 -1.08 -12.91 10.54
C GLU A 188 -0.23 -14.16 10.25
N ILE A 189 -0.03 -14.49 8.97
CA ILE A 189 0.82 -15.64 8.57
C ILE A 189 2.29 -15.26 8.67
N GLU A 190 2.67 -14.06 8.22
CA GLU A 190 4.04 -13.55 8.29
C GLU A 190 4.50 -13.43 9.76
N ASP A 191 3.65 -12.92 10.66
CA ASP A 191 3.94 -12.80 12.10
C ASP A 191 4.07 -14.16 12.83
N ARG A 192 3.52 -15.24 12.27
CA ARG A 192 3.68 -16.60 12.84
C ARG A 192 4.93 -17.33 12.34
N ALA A 193 5.52 -16.84 11.26
CA ALA A 193 6.71 -17.46 10.64
C ALA A 193 8.03 -16.87 11.17
N ASP A 194 7.98 -15.74 11.90
CA ASP A 194 9.08 -15.12 12.64
C ASP A 194 9.10 -15.59 14.10
#